data_4b1841eb776b7a698b358e571d4edf1d
#
_entry.id   4b1841eb776b7a698b358e571d4edf1d
#
_cell.length_a   1.000
_cell.length_b   1.000
_cell.length_c   1.000
_cell.angle_alpha   90.00
_cell.angle_beta   90.00
_cell.angle_gamma   90.00
#
_symmetry.space_group_name_H-M   'P 1'
#
loop_
_entity.id
_entity.type
_entity.pdbx_description
1 polymer ?
#
loop_
_entity_poly.entity_id
_entity_poly.type
_entity_poly.pdbx_seq_one_letter_code
_entity_poly.pdbx_strand_id
1 'polypeptide(L)'
;MDRLIPFILFFAISTLQGEENASEIIKLWPKDVASQNNEGMGTPKPDRGDGHIRLTDITQPSLRYFPALGKKKPGPAIILCPGGGYSHLVTTKMTPIAKWLNDHGISAYILIYRAPKKRREAFQDIQRAVRMVRSRASEWNIDPRRIGVMGSSAGGHLAARVSTGYEIPSYEAVDELDGASCKPDFTVLLYPAYMNKGKALSKEFTVSNEVSPTLIVSARDDGFFPGSEIYGEALKEAGASIRVHFFEKGGHGFSLRPKKHPLSTWPDLYLQWLSDMEIIEEAEPENVTDKKYTKPLNPKISQ
;
A
#
# COMPACT_ATOMS: atom_id res chain seq x y z
N MET A 1 5.83 -20.18 -58.79
CA MET A 1 6.65 -20.40 -57.57
C MET A 1 6.43 -19.20 -56.69
N ASP A 2 5.29 -19.20 -56.00
CA ASP A 2 4.87 -18.08 -55.16
C ASP A 2 5.31 -18.35 -53.72
N ARG A 3 6.15 -17.46 -53.19
CA ARG A 3 6.59 -17.50 -51.78
C ARG A 3 5.56 -16.76 -50.94
N LEU A 4 4.78 -17.50 -50.19
CA LEU A 4 3.95 -16.99 -49.10
C LEU A 4 4.86 -16.50 -47.95
N ILE A 5 4.81 -15.20 -47.68
CA ILE A 5 5.40 -14.58 -46.49
C ILE A 5 4.37 -14.70 -45.37
N PRO A 6 4.69 -15.30 -44.20
CA PRO A 6 3.73 -15.34 -43.12
C PRO A 6 3.63 -13.94 -42.47
N PHE A 7 2.43 -13.40 -42.49
CA PHE A 7 2.06 -12.21 -41.71
C PHE A 7 2.14 -12.56 -40.21
N ILE A 8 3.20 -12.11 -39.54
CA ILE A 8 3.29 -12.16 -38.07
C ILE A 8 2.39 -11.04 -37.56
N LEU A 9 1.24 -11.43 -37.05
CA LEU A 9 0.31 -10.54 -36.37
C LEU A 9 0.94 -10.14 -35.00
N PHE A 10 1.59 -8.98 -34.96
CA PHE A 10 1.95 -8.34 -33.69
C PHE A 10 0.67 -7.92 -33.00
N PHE A 11 0.22 -8.69 -32.02
CA PHE A 11 -0.70 -8.21 -31.01
C PHE A 11 0.00 -7.10 -30.25
N ALA A 12 -0.29 -5.86 -30.58
CA ALA A 12 0.04 -4.72 -29.76
C ALA A 12 -0.75 -4.85 -28.44
N ILE A 13 -0.07 -5.33 -27.40
CA ILE A 13 -0.53 -5.15 -26.03
C ILE A 13 -0.51 -3.64 -25.85
N SER A 14 -1.70 -3.02 -25.86
CA SER A 14 -1.86 -1.61 -25.46
C SER A 14 -1.46 -1.52 -23.99
N THR A 15 -0.21 -1.19 -23.75
CA THR A 15 0.28 -0.80 -22.43
C THR A 15 -0.57 0.36 -21.95
N LEU A 16 -1.27 0.17 -20.85
CA LEU A 16 -1.92 1.22 -20.08
C LEU A 16 -0.87 2.31 -19.78
N GLN A 17 -0.83 3.34 -20.63
CA GLN A 17 0.01 4.51 -20.44
C GLN A 17 -0.42 5.22 -19.16
N GLY A 18 0.33 5.04 -18.09
CA GLY A 18 0.10 5.65 -16.76
C GLY A 18 0.70 4.87 -15.60
N GLU A 19 1.19 3.66 -15.81
CA GLU A 19 1.76 2.81 -14.75
C GLU A 19 3.28 2.63 -14.88
N GLU A 20 3.97 3.64 -15.36
CA GLU A 20 5.42 3.60 -15.51
C GLU A 20 6.12 3.45 -14.17
N ASN A 21 6.91 2.36 -14.04
CA ASN A 21 8.04 2.13 -13.13
C ASN A 21 7.86 1.15 -11.95
N ALA A 22 6.88 0.24 -11.97
CA ALA A 22 7.09 -1.00 -11.24
C ALA A 22 8.17 -1.80 -11.98
N SER A 23 9.22 -2.23 -11.29
CA SER A 23 10.26 -3.05 -11.92
C SER A 23 9.76 -4.46 -12.20
N GLU A 24 8.76 -4.92 -11.43
CA GLU A 24 8.23 -6.29 -11.51
C GLU A 24 6.76 -6.34 -11.02
N ILE A 25 5.98 -7.23 -11.64
CA ILE A 25 4.64 -7.62 -11.16
C ILE A 25 4.71 -9.06 -10.66
N ILE A 26 4.44 -9.26 -9.37
CA ILE A 26 4.57 -10.52 -8.67
C ILE A 26 3.17 -11.04 -8.33
N LYS A 27 2.80 -12.21 -8.86
CA LYS A 27 1.54 -12.88 -8.50
C LYS A 27 1.60 -13.40 -7.07
N LEU A 28 0.55 -13.17 -6.27
CA LEU A 28 0.53 -13.59 -4.88
C LEU A 28 0.27 -15.09 -4.68
N TRP A 29 -0.54 -15.68 -5.53
CA TRP A 29 -1.01 -17.06 -5.36
C TRP A 29 -0.49 -17.96 -6.46
N PRO A 30 -0.17 -19.24 -6.16
CA PRO A 30 0.11 -20.26 -7.15
C PRO A 30 -1.07 -20.46 -8.11
N LYS A 31 -0.78 -20.92 -9.34
CA LYS A 31 -1.82 -21.14 -10.37
C LYS A 31 -2.89 -22.17 -9.96
N ASP A 32 -2.52 -23.12 -9.12
CA ASP A 32 -3.36 -24.27 -8.78
C ASP A 32 -4.31 -24.01 -7.61
N VAL A 33 -4.29 -22.82 -7.03
CA VAL A 33 -5.24 -22.44 -5.98
C VAL A 33 -6.59 -22.16 -6.63
N ALA A 34 -7.56 -23.05 -6.46
CA ALA A 34 -8.84 -23.10 -7.19
C ALA A 34 -9.67 -21.81 -7.18
N SER A 35 -9.51 -20.95 -6.16
CA SER A 35 -10.15 -19.64 -6.08
C SER A 35 -9.48 -18.58 -6.97
N GLN A 36 -8.37 -18.89 -7.63
CA GLN A 36 -7.48 -17.97 -8.34
C GLN A 36 -7.42 -18.23 -9.87
N ASN A 37 -8.23 -19.16 -10.38
CA ASN A 37 -8.20 -19.57 -11.80
C ASN A 37 -8.70 -18.51 -12.79
N ASN A 38 -9.14 -17.34 -12.33
CA ASN A 38 -9.54 -16.23 -13.19
C ASN A 38 -8.36 -15.24 -13.36
N GLU A 39 -7.88 -15.08 -14.58
CA GLU A 39 -6.69 -14.28 -14.92
C GLU A 39 -6.89 -12.75 -14.85
N GLY A 40 -7.87 -12.26 -14.10
CA GLY A 40 -8.19 -10.84 -14.02
C GLY A 40 -7.25 -10.06 -13.11
N MET A 41 -6.25 -9.40 -13.67
CA MET A 41 -5.37 -8.47 -12.94
C MET A 41 -6.05 -7.12 -12.62
N GLY A 42 -7.32 -6.98 -12.98
CA GLY A 42 -8.14 -5.79 -12.79
C GLY A 42 -8.44 -5.06 -14.10
N THR A 43 -9.64 -4.49 -14.15
CA THR A 43 -10.15 -3.69 -15.28
C THR A 43 -10.22 -2.22 -14.84
N PRO A 44 -9.71 -1.26 -15.63
CA PRO A 44 -9.91 0.15 -15.35
C PRO A 44 -11.39 0.52 -15.43
N LYS A 45 -11.87 1.23 -14.41
CA LYS A 45 -13.20 1.87 -14.48
C LYS A 45 -13.15 3.09 -15.41
N PRO A 46 -14.30 3.56 -15.91
CA PRO A 46 -14.36 4.79 -16.70
C PRO A 46 -13.65 5.95 -16.01
N ASP A 47 -12.90 6.72 -16.79
CA ASP A 47 -12.20 7.91 -16.30
C ASP A 47 -13.21 8.94 -15.78
N ARG A 48 -12.88 9.59 -14.65
CA ARG A 48 -13.68 10.65 -14.05
C ARG A 48 -13.10 12.04 -14.30
N GLY A 49 -12.05 12.14 -15.11
CA GLY A 49 -11.35 13.39 -15.39
C GLY A 49 -10.50 13.92 -14.23
N ASP A 50 -10.25 13.10 -13.21
CA ASP A 50 -9.45 13.49 -12.03
C ASP A 50 -8.02 12.92 -12.04
N GLY A 51 -7.61 12.30 -13.17
CA GLY A 51 -6.29 11.73 -13.34
C GLY A 51 -6.03 10.47 -12.51
N HIS A 52 -7.07 9.85 -11.96
CA HIS A 52 -6.91 8.65 -11.13
C HIS A 52 -7.44 7.39 -11.81
N ILE A 53 -6.55 6.41 -12.00
CA ILE A 53 -6.93 5.06 -12.44
C ILE A 53 -7.54 4.30 -11.27
N ARG A 54 -8.71 3.71 -11.53
CA ARG A 54 -9.47 2.89 -10.60
C ARG A 54 -9.60 1.48 -11.17
N LEU A 55 -8.93 0.51 -10.53
CA LEU A 55 -9.01 -0.89 -10.94
C LEU A 55 -10.12 -1.62 -10.21
N THR A 56 -10.95 -2.35 -10.93
CA THR A 56 -11.99 -3.25 -10.40
C THR A 56 -11.85 -4.65 -11.00
N ASP A 57 -12.69 -5.59 -10.61
CA ASP A 57 -12.71 -6.97 -11.12
C ASP A 57 -11.35 -7.69 -11.01
N ILE A 58 -10.67 -7.41 -9.89
CA ILE A 58 -9.41 -8.02 -9.55
C ILE A 58 -9.70 -9.40 -8.96
N THR A 59 -9.31 -10.44 -9.68
CA THR A 59 -9.43 -11.86 -9.26
C THR A 59 -8.07 -12.50 -9.08
N GLN A 60 -7.02 -11.96 -9.71
CA GLN A 60 -5.62 -12.34 -9.53
C GLN A 60 -4.85 -11.24 -8.81
N PRO A 61 -4.73 -11.29 -7.48
CA PRO A 61 -4.00 -10.29 -6.73
C PRO A 61 -2.49 -10.38 -6.99
N SER A 62 -1.83 -9.23 -6.90
CA SER A 62 -0.41 -9.11 -7.19
C SER A 62 0.26 -8.01 -6.39
N LEU A 63 1.58 -8.05 -6.34
CA LEU A 63 2.42 -6.95 -5.88
C LEU A 63 3.08 -6.27 -7.06
N ARG A 64 3.07 -4.95 -7.08
CA ARG A 64 3.91 -4.14 -7.98
C ARG A 64 5.11 -3.67 -7.19
N TYR A 65 6.27 -4.16 -7.55
CA TYR A 65 7.52 -3.91 -6.84
C TYR A 65 8.20 -2.64 -7.33
N PHE A 66 8.62 -1.82 -6.40
CA PHE A 66 9.39 -0.58 -6.57
C PHE A 66 10.64 -0.68 -5.69
N PRO A 67 11.81 -1.02 -6.24
CA PRO A 67 13.03 -1.20 -5.48
C PRO A 67 13.55 0.14 -4.93
N ALA A 68 14.08 0.12 -3.73
CA ALA A 68 14.81 1.25 -3.20
C ALA A 68 16.11 1.47 -3.99
N LEU A 69 16.49 2.73 -4.19
CA LEU A 69 17.66 3.10 -4.95
C LEU A 69 18.95 3.02 -4.09
N GLY A 70 20.06 2.63 -4.70
CA GLY A 70 21.41 2.76 -4.15
C GLY A 70 21.77 1.93 -2.92
N LYS A 71 20.97 0.92 -2.54
CA LYS A 71 21.22 0.13 -1.31
C LYS A 71 22.42 -0.80 -1.43
N LYS A 72 23.36 -0.64 -0.49
CA LYS A 72 24.49 -1.57 -0.27
C LYS A 72 24.20 -2.63 0.79
N LYS A 73 23.20 -2.44 1.66
CA LYS A 73 22.80 -3.34 2.76
C LYS A 73 21.31 -3.65 2.66
N PRO A 74 20.83 -4.79 3.22
CA PRO A 74 19.41 -5.06 3.36
C PRO A 74 18.71 -3.92 4.10
N GLY A 75 17.64 -3.40 3.50
CA GLY A 75 16.92 -2.24 4.03
C GLY A 75 15.45 -2.52 4.33
N PRO A 76 14.68 -1.52 4.82
CA PRO A 76 13.26 -1.67 5.07
C PRO A 76 12.46 -1.82 3.78
N ALA A 77 11.28 -2.43 3.92
CA ALA A 77 10.27 -2.51 2.88
C ALA A 77 8.89 -2.14 3.42
N ILE A 78 8.00 -1.73 2.52
CA ILE A 78 6.62 -1.43 2.88
C ILE A 78 5.64 -1.92 1.81
N ILE A 79 4.54 -2.51 2.26
CA ILE A 79 3.43 -2.92 1.40
C ILE A 79 2.37 -1.82 1.46
N LEU A 80 2.08 -1.22 0.30
CA LEU A 80 1.14 -0.12 0.13
C LEU A 80 -0.23 -0.67 -0.27
N CYS A 81 -1.25 -0.41 0.53
CA CYS A 81 -2.64 -0.84 0.30
C CYS A 81 -3.47 0.34 -0.21
N PRO A 82 -3.83 0.36 -1.51
CA PRO A 82 -4.64 1.44 -2.08
C PRO A 82 -6.03 1.52 -1.45
N GLY A 83 -6.58 2.74 -1.38
CA GLY A 83 -7.99 2.98 -1.07
C GLY A 83 -8.90 2.69 -2.26
N GLY A 84 -10.22 2.86 -2.04
CA GLY A 84 -11.27 2.67 -3.06
C GLY A 84 -12.52 1.97 -2.54
N GLY A 85 -12.72 1.97 -1.21
CA GLY A 85 -13.95 1.50 -0.56
C GLY A 85 -14.21 0.01 -0.72
N TYR A 86 -13.20 -0.81 -1.00
CA TYR A 86 -13.34 -2.22 -1.39
C TYR A 86 -14.20 -2.45 -2.65
N SER A 87 -14.50 -1.41 -3.40
CA SER A 87 -15.21 -1.49 -4.69
C SER A 87 -14.26 -1.40 -5.89
N HIS A 88 -13.11 -0.82 -5.69
CA HIS A 88 -12.03 -0.67 -6.66
C HIS A 88 -10.74 -0.26 -5.92
N LEU A 89 -9.61 -0.20 -6.61
CA LEU A 89 -8.34 0.29 -6.08
C LEU A 89 -7.91 1.55 -6.82
N VAL A 90 -7.54 2.61 -6.09
CA VAL A 90 -6.99 3.85 -6.67
C VAL A 90 -5.47 3.78 -6.64
N THR A 91 -4.89 3.04 -7.58
CA THR A 91 -3.46 2.71 -7.60
C THR A 91 -2.57 3.91 -7.86
N THR A 92 -3.02 4.85 -8.69
CA THR A 92 -2.29 6.10 -9.03
C THR A 92 -1.97 7.00 -7.84
N LYS A 93 -2.68 6.84 -6.70
CA LYS A 93 -2.32 7.56 -5.47
C LYS A 93 -1.14 6.94 -4.73
N MET A 94 -0.87 5.65 -4.93
CA MET A 94 0.23 4.94 -4.28
C MET A 94 1.55 5.06 -5.04
N THR A 95 1.52 5.17 -6.35
CA THR A 95 2.74 5.26 -7.18
C THR A 95 3.65 6.43 -6.79
N PRO A 96 3.16 7.68 -6.56
CA PRO A 96 4.01 8.76 -6.08
C PRO A 96 4.61 8.48 -4.69
N ILE A 97 3.84 7.84 -3.80
CA ILE A 97 4.31 7.45 -2.46
C ILE A 97 5.40 6.38 -2.60
N ALA A 98 5.22 5.36 -3.45
CA ALA A 98 6.22 4.33 -3.68
C ALA A 98 7.55 4.92 -4.19
N LYS A 99 7.50 5.82 -5.15
CA LYS A 99 8.69 6.51 -5.69
C LYS A 99 9.39 7.35 -4.62
N TRP A 100 8.62 8.12 -3.86
CA TRP A 100 9.14 8.92 -2.76
C TRP A 100 9.83 8.05 -1.70
N LEU A 101 9.25 6.90 -1.34
CA LEU A 101 9.86 5.93 -0.43
C LEU A 101 11.18 5.37 -0.97
N ASN A 102 11.25 5.08 -2.28
CA ASN A 102 12.49 4.59 -2.91
C ASN A 102 13.62 5.61 -2.81
N ASP A 103 13.32 6.90 -2.98
CA ASP A 103 14.29 7.98 -2.81
C ASP A 103 14.83 8.07 -1.37
N HIS A 104 14.07 7.55 -0.39
CA HIS A 104 14.47 7.45 1.02
C HIS A 104 14.96 6.05 1.42
N GLY A 105 15.36 5.24 0.46
CA GLY A 105 15.94 3.92 0.73
C GLY A 105 14.96 2.86 1.23
N ILE A 106 13.66 3.03 1.02
CA ILE A 106 12.62 2.06 1.41
C ILE A 106 12.07 1.40 0.15
N SER A 107 12.16 0.07 0.05
CA SER A 107 11.53 -0.69 -1.03
C SER A 107 10.01 -0.69 -0.83
N ALA A 108 9.24 -0.48 -1.91
CA ALA A 108 7.79 -0.42 -1.82
C ALA A 108 7.11 -1.46 -2.72
N TYR A 109 6.01 -2.01 -2.23
CA TYR A 109 5.17 -2.96 -2.94
C TYR A 109 3.73 -2.46 -2.94
N ILE A 110 3.17 -2.09 -4.10
CA ILE A 110 1.75 -1.75 -4.18
C ILE A 110 0.95 -3.05 -4.30
N LEU A 111 0.13 -3.32 -3.30
CA LEU A 111 -0.74 -4.50 -3.27
C LEU A 111 -2.00 -4.27 -4.12
N ILE A 112 -2.15 -5.05 -5.17
CA ILE A 112 -3.35 -5.12 -5.98
C ILE A 112 -4.20 -6.25 -5.42
N TYR A 113 -4.98 -5.95 -4.37
CA TYR A 113 -5.80 -6.94 -3.68
C TYR A 113 -7.15 -7.15 -4.36
N ARG A 114 -7.79 -8.29 -4.08
CA ARG A 114 -9.08 -8.67 -4.70
C ARG A 114 -10.20 -7.69 -4.38
N ALA A 115 -10.90 -7.22 -5.41
CA ALA A 115 -12.05 -6.33 -5.39
C ALA A 115 -12.92 -6.56 -6.65
N PRO A 116 -14.23 -6.23 -6.67
CA PRO A 116 -15.02 -5.57 -5.64
C PRO A 116 -15.62 -6.55 -4.62
N LYS A 117 -16.04 -6.02 -3.45
CA LYS A 117 -16.80 -6.74 -2.40
C LYS A 117 -16.10 -8.00 -1.86
N LYS A 118 -14.77 -8.05 -1.89
CA LYS A 118 -13.92 -9.17 -1.52
C LYS A 118 -13.10 -8.89 -0.24
N ARG A 119 -13.76 -8.40 0.85
CA ARG A 119 -13.05 -8.01 2.08
C ARG A 119 -12.30 -9.17 2.75
N ARG A 120 -12.88 -10.38 2.73
CA ARG A 120 -12.25 -11.58 3.27
C ARG A 120 -11.03 -11.96 2.43
N GLU A 121 -11.19 -11.99 1.12
CA GLU A 121 -10.15 -12.33 0.18
C GLU A 121 -9.03 -11.26 0.17
N ALA A 122 -9.37 -9.99 0.30
CA ALA A 122 -8.38 -8.92 0.46
C ALA A 122 -7.55 -9.11 1.74
N PHE A 123 -8.14 -9.60 2.82
CA PHE A 123 -7.42 -9.93 4.05
C PHE A 123 -6.47 -11.12 3.86
N GLN A 124 -6.87 -12.15 3.12
CA GLN A 124 -5.98 -13.23 2.70
C GLN A 124 -4.81 -12.70 1.87
N ASP A 125 -5.09 -11.79 0.93
CA ASP A 125 -4.09 -11.22 0.03
C ASP A 125 -3.03 -10.43 0.79
N ILE A 126 -3.40 -9.61 1.79
CA ILE A 126 -2.40 -8.86 2.56
C ILE A 126 -1.59 -9.77 3.48
N GLN A 127 -2.20 -10.78 4.11
CA GLN A 127 -1.44 -11.76 4.90
C GLN A 127 -0.42 -12.49 4.01
N ARG A 128 -0.85 -12.95 2.84
CA ARG A 128 0.04 -13.59 1.85
C ARG A 128 1.13 -12.66 1.36
N ALA A 129 0.81 -11.39 1.11
CA ALA A 129 1.78 -10.40 0.66
C ALA A 129 2.90 -10.17 1.69
N VAL A 130 2.56 -10.04 2.98
CA VAL A 130 3.57 -9.89 4.05
C VAL A 130 4.46 -11.13 4.15
N ARG A 131 3.87 -12.35 4.12
CA ARG A 131 4.61 -13.60 4.13
C ARG A 131 5.57 -13.70 2.94
N MET A 132 5.09 -13.41 1.74
CA MET A 132 5.90 -13.46 0.52
C MET A 132 7.08 -12.49 0.58
N VAL A 133 6.86 -11.23 0.94
CA VAL A 133 7.94 -10.24 1.05
C VAL A 133 8.96 -10.66 2.12
N ARG A 134 8.51 -11.22 3.24
CA ARG A 134 9.39 -11.70 4.32
C ARG A 134 10.18 -12.93 3.92
N SER A 135 9.57 -13.92 3.31
CA SER A 135 10.24 -15.15 2.87
C SER A 135 11.26 -14.91 1.77
N ARG A 136 10.98 -13.95 0.87
CA ARG A 136 11.84 -13.60 -0.25
C ARG A 136 12.70 -12.36 0.01
N ALA A 137 12.86 -11.94 1.25
CA ALA A 137 13.52 -10.69 1.63
C ALA A 137 14.99 -10.62 1.11
N SER A 138 15.71 -11.75 1.15
CA SER A 138 17.10 -11.83 0.65
C SER A 138 17.21 -11.59 -0.86
N GLU A 139 16.22 -12.03 -1.65
CA GLU A 139 16.21 -11.83 -3.11
C GLU A 139 16.10 -10.35 -3.48
N TRP A 140 15.45 -9.55 -2.65
CA TRP A 140 15.19 -8.13 -2.87
C TRP A 140 16.03 -7.19 -2.00
N ASN A 141 17.09 -7.72 -1.36
CA ASN A 141 17.94 -6.96 -0.44
C ASN A 141 17.16 -6.22 0.66
N ILE A 142 16.21 -6.94 1.30
CA ILE A 142 15.35 -6.46 2.38
C ILE A 142 15.74 -7.11 3.70
N ASP A 143 15.68 -6.35 4.80
CA ASP A 143 15.73 -6.90 6.15
C ASP A 143 14.34 -7.47 6.53
N PRO A 144 14.21 -8.78 6.75
CA PRO A 144 12.92 -9.41 7.04
C PRO A 144 12.29 -8.96 8.36
N ARG A 145 13.00 -8.19 9.20
CA ARG A 145 12.53 -7.62 10.46
C ARG A 145 12.12 -6.14 10.33
N ARG A 146 12.14 -5.59 9.12
CA ARG A 146 11.79 -4.20 8.83
C ARG A 146 10.80 -4.11 7.67
N ILE A 147 9.71 -4.89 7.73
CA ILE A 147 8.65 -4.95 6.71
C ILE A 147 7.37 -4.37 7.29
N GLY A 148 7.00 -3.19 6.83
CA GLY A 148 5.77 -2.51 7.24
C GLY A 148 4.62 -2.65 6.24
N VAL A 149 3.46 -2.18 6.70
CA VAL A 149 2.28 -1.97 5.84
C VAL A 149 1.81 -0.53 5.94
N MET A 150 1.43 0.06 4.81
CA MET A 150 0.80 1.39 4.76
C MET A 150 -0.50 1.29 3.97
N GLY A 151 -1.58 1.83 4.51
CA GLY A 151 -2.84 1.84 3.78
C GLY A 151 -3.56 3.18 3.83
N SER A 152 -4.30 3.49 2.79
CA SER A 152 -5.12 4.68 2.70
C SER A 152 -6.62 4.34 2.63
N SER A 153 -7.47 5.05 3.38
CA SER A 153 -8.92 4.83 3.34
C SER A 153 -9.29 3.35 3.62
N ALA A 154 -9.96 2.66 2.70
CA ALA A 154 -10.23 1.22 2.82
C ALA A 154 -8.95 0.36 2.86
N GLY A 155 -7.86 0.79 2.19
CA GLY A 155 -6.55 0.17 2.34
C GLY A 155 -5.95 0.37 3.73
N GLY A 156 -6.25 1.51 4.39
CA GLY A 156 -5.92 1.75 5.80
C GLY A 156 -6.63 0.78 6.73
N HIS A 157 -7.92 0.52 6.49
CA HIS A 157 -8.64 -0.54 7.19
C HIS A 157 -7.98 -1.91 6.99
N LEU A 158 -7.59 -2.25 5.76
CA LEU A 158 -6.94 -3.53 5.46
C LEU A 158 -5.58 -3.66 6.16
N ALA A 159 -4.77 -2.59 6.18
CA ALA A 159 -3.50 -2.53 6.90
C ALA A 159 -3.68 -2.69 8.41
N ALA A 160 -4.68 -2.02 9.00
CA ALA A 160 -5.03 -2.19 10.41
C ALA A 160 -5.49 -3.62 10.73
N ARG A 161 -6.25 -4.26 9.81
CA ARG A 161 -6.70 -5.65 9.99
C ARG A 161 -5.54 -6.64 10.05
N VAL A 162 -4.54 -6.51 9.18
CA VAL A 162 -3.39 -7.44 9.26
C VAL A 162 -2.53 -7.17 10.49
N SER A 163 -2.44 -5.92 10.93
CA SER A 163 -1.69 -5.54 12.14
C SER A 163 -2.32 -6.09 13.44
N THR A 164 -3.66 -6.16 13.50
CA THR A 164 -4.40 -6.64 14.68
C THR A 164 -4.86 -8.09 14.58
N GLY A 165 -4.81 -8.68 13.39
CA GLY A 165 -5.34 -10.03 13.12
C GLY A 165 -4.35 -10.95 12.41
N TYR A 166 -3.05 -10.71 12.57
CA TYR A 166 -2.01 -11.52 11.92
C TYR A 166 -2.02 -12.99 12.39
N GLU A 167 -2.50 -13.27 13.59
CA GLU A 167 -2.63 -14.64 14.13
C GLU A 167 -3.89 -15.36 13.62
N ILE A 168 -4.85 -14.66 13.01
CA ILE A 168 -6.08 -15.24 12.52
C ILE A 168 -5.79 -15.97 11.20
N PRO A 169 -5.88 -17.31 11.13
CA PRO A 169 -5.70 -18.03 9.89
C PRO A 169 -6.88 -17.74 8.96
N SER A 170 -6.63 -16.98 7.88
CA SER A 170 -7.68 -16.59 6.94
C SER A 170 -7.77 -17.51 5.73
N TYR A 171 -6.75 -18.36 5.50
CA TYR A 171 -6.67 -19.37 4.46
C TYR A 171 -5.74 -20.52 4.92
N GLU A 172 -5.86 -21.67 4.28
CA GLU A 172 -4.97 -22.82 4.49
C GLU A 172 -3.64 -22.58 3.77
N ALA A 173 -2.53 -23.02 4.38
CA ALA A 173 -1.19 -22.89 3.78
C ALA A 173 -1.16 -23.58 2.40
N VAL A 174 -0.63 -22.90 1.40
CA VAL A 174 -0.59 -23.38 0.01
C VAL A 174 0.82 -23.71 -0.46
N ASP A 175 1.84 -23.13 0.16
CA ASP A 175 3.25 -23.42 -0.10
C ASP A 175 4.15 -22.98 1.08
N GLU A 176 5.45 -23.14 0.91
CA GLU A 176 6.47 -22.81 1.94
C GLU A 176 6.48 -21.35 2.41
N LEU A 177 6.03 -20.41 1.58
CA LEU A 177 5.96 -18.99 1.96
C LEU A 177 5.01 -18.76 3.14
N ASP A 178 4.03 -19.64 3.32
CA ASP A 178 3.04 -19.53 4.39
C ASP A 178 3.57 -19.92 5.77
N GLY A 179 4.78 -20.48 5.83
CA GLY A 179 5.51 -20.70 7.08
C GLY A 179 6.04 -19.40 7.70
N ALA A 180 6.15 -18.29 6.94
CA ALA A 180 6.57 -17.02 7.47
C ALA A 180 5.46 -16.28 8.22
N SER A 181 5.84 -15.43 9.20
CA SER A 181 4.88 -14.56 9.89
C SER A 181 4.31 -13.51 8.96
N CYS A 182 3.00 -13.28 9.02
CA CYS A 182 2.33 -12.15 8.36
C CYS A 182 2.15 -10.93 9.28
N LYS A 183 2.74 -10.92 10.49
CA LYS A 183 2.77 -9.74 11.35
C LYS A 183 3.63 -8.67 10.70
N PRO A 184 3.12 -7.49 10.38
CA PRO A 184 3.97 -6.39 9.93
C PRO A 184 4.85 -5.89 11.09
N ASP A 185 6.03 -5.38 10.80
CA ASP A 185 6.93 -4.84 11.84
C ASP A 185 6.54 -3.42 12.24
N PHE A 186 5.82 -2.70 11.37
CA PHE A 186 5.20 -1.40 11.63
C PHE A 186 4.00 -1.16 10.70
N THR A 187 3.10 -0.26 11.11
CA THR A 187 1.84 0.02 10.40
C THR A 187 1.63 1.52 10.24
N VAL A 188 1.23 1.96 9.05
CA VAL A 188 0.91 3.36 8.73
C VAL A 188 -0.49 3.46 8.16
N LEU A 189 -1.32 4.28 8.78
CA LEU A 189 -2.72 4.45 8.43
C LEU A 189 -2.97 5.88 7.97
N LEU A 190 -3.22 6.06 6.67
CA LEU A 190 -3.57 7.35 6.10
C LEU A 190 -5.10 7.45 5.97
N TYR A 191 -5.71 8.35 6.73
CA TYR A 191 -7.18 8.56 6.73
C TYR A 191 -7.96 7.24 6.63
N PRO A 192 -7.73 6.29 7.55
CA PRO A 192 -8.33 4.96 7.46
C PRO A 192 -9.85 5.04 7.56
N ALA A 193 -10.56 4.32 6.68
CA ALA A 193 -12.01 4.20 6.73
C ALA A 193 -12.44 2.96 7.53
N TYR A 194 -13.72 2.90 7.92
CA TYR A 194 -14.36 1.71 8.54
C TYR A 194 -13.75 1.25 9.87
N MET A 195 -13.03 2.12 10.57
CA MET A 195 -12.40 1.79 11.83
C MET A 195 -13.40 1.65 12.98
N ASN A 196 -14.59 2.24 12.85
CA ASN A 196 -15.63 2.24 13.86
C ASN A 196 -17.01 1.85 13.32
N LYS A 197 -17.91 1.45 14.22
CA LYS A 197 -19.34 1.31 13.99
C LYS A 197 -20.09 2.15 15.02
N GLY A 198 -20.65 3.27 14.59
CA GLY A 198 -21.17 4.29 15.49
C GLY A 198 -20.04 4.85 16.36
N LYS A 199 -20.22 4.83 17.67
CA LYS A 199 -19.22 5.31 18.66
C LYS A 199 -18.25 4.24 19.18
N ALA A 200 -18.32 3.02 18.67
CA ALA A 200 -17.50 1.92 19.13
C ALA A 200 -16.47 1.50 18.04
N LEU A 201 -15.35 0.97 18.48
CA LEU A 201 -14.38 0.32 17.60
C LEU A 201 -15.07 -0.80 16.81
N SER A 202 -14.71 -0.95 15.54
CA SER A 202 -15.21 -2.06 14.72
C SER A 202 -14.74 -3.40 15.31
N LYS A 203 -15.67 -4.36 15.38
CA LYS A 203 -15.39 -5.73 15.85
C LYS A 203 -14.40 -6.50 14.97
N GLU A 204 -14.01 -5.94 13.84
CA GLU A 204 -12.99 -6.53 12.95
C GLU A 204 -11.57 -6.37 13.50
N PHE A 205 -11.37 -5.59 14.59
CA PHE A 205 -10.06 -5.36 15.20
C PHE A 205 -9.98 -5.97 16.60
N THR A 206 -8.94 -6.76 16.81
CA THR A 206 -8.55 -7.26 18.15
C THR A 206 -7.29 -6.50 18.56
N VAL A 207 -7.46 -5.47 19.38
CA VAL A 207 -6.32 -4.65 19.82
C VAL A 207 -5.71 -5.22 21.08
N SER A 208 -4.37 -5.20 21.14
CA SER A 208 -3.57 -5.59 22.31
C SER A 208 -2.25 -4.82 22.28
N ASN A 209 -1.43 -4.96 23.29
CA ASN A 209 -0.06 -4.41 23.31
C ASN A 209 0.88 -5.07 22.29
N GLU A 210 0.49 -6.22 21.73
CA GLU A 210 1.24 -6.93 20.69
C GLU A 210 1.04 -6.38 19.28
N VAL A 211 0.11 -5.43 19.10
CA VAL A 211 -0.09 -4.76 17.81
C VAL A 211 1.17 -3.99 17.42
N SER A 212 1.60 -4.14 16.19
CA SER A 212 2.81 -3.49 15.67
C SER A 212 2.75 -1.97 15.86
N PRO A 213 3.88 -1.30 16.13
CA PRO A 213 3.93 0.16 16.21
C PRO A 213 3.14 0.80 15.07
N THR A 214 2.22 1.70 15.40
CA THR A 214 1.26 2.24 14.46
C THR A 214 1.33 3.76 14.39
N LEU A 215 1.43 4.31 13.17
CA LEU A 215 1.27 5.73 12.87
C LEU A 215 -0.09 5.97 12.23
N ILE A 216 -0.86 6.91 12.75
CA ILE A 216 -2.13 7.36 12.13
C ILE A 216 -1.98 8.82 11.67
N VAL A 217 -2.31 9.07 10.41
CA VAL A 217 -2.38 10.42 9.83
C VAL A 217 -3.78 10.65 9.28
N SER A 218 -4.50 11.61 9.81
CA SER A 218 -5.87 11.94 9.40
C SER A 218 -6.13 13.43 9.50
N ALA A 219 -7.20 13.91 8.84
CA ALA A 219 -7.68 15.27 8.95
C ALA A 219 -9.03 15.29 9.68
N ARG A 220 -9.25 16.26 10.58
CA ARG A 220 -10.47 16.38 11.40
C ARG A 220 -11.72 16.67 10.57
N ASP A 221 -11.54 17.29 9.40
CA ASP A 221 -12.62 17.56 8.42
C ASP A 221 -12.92 16.37 7.49
N ASP A 222 -12.31 15.19 7.72
CA ASP A 222 -12.65 13.94 7.04
C ASP A 222 -13.83 13.25 7.72
N GLY A 223 -14.83 12.81 6.96
CA GLY A 223 -15.98 12.06 7.48
C GLY A 223 -15.64 10.74 8.19
N PHE A 224 -14.45 10.17 7.94
CA PHE A 224 -13.95 8.96 8.62
C PHE A 224 -13.06 9.28 9.84
N PHE A 225 -12.80 10.55 10.12
CA PHE A 225 -11.93 10.97 11.23
C PHE A 225 -12.32 10.37 12.60
N PRO A 226 -13.60 10.29 12.99
CA PRO A 226 -13.96 9.68 14.28
C PRO A 226 -13.48 8.24 14.44
N GLY A 227 -13.40 7.49 13.33
CA GLY A 227 -12.86 6.14 13.36
C GLY A 227 -11.34 6.11 13.62
N SER A 228 -10.60 7.08 13.08
CA SER A 228 -9.16 7.21 13.35
C SER A 228 -8.88 7.51 14.82
N GLU A 229 -9.69 8.37 15.43
CA GLU A 229 -9.60 8.75 16.84
C GLU A 229 -9.93 7.56 17.75
N ILE A 230 -11.07 6.89 17.51
CA ILE A 230 -11.50 5.70 18.28
C ILE A 230 -10.45 4.58 18.21
N TYR A 231 -9.90 4.31 17.02
CA TYR A 231 -8.89 3.26 16.86
C TYR A 231 -7.58 3.64 17.57
N GLY A 232 -7.17 4.91 17.49
CA GLY A 232 -5.99 5.42 18.17
C GLY A 232 -6.10 5.30 19.69
N GLU A 233 -7.23 5.69 20.27
CA GLU A 233 -7.47 5.55 21.72
C GLU A 233 -7.51 4.08 22.13
N ALA A 234 -8.15 3.20 21.36
CA ALA A 234 -8.18 1.77 21.66
C ALA A 234 -6.77 1.13 21.68
N LEU A 235 -5.88 1.51 20.74
CA LEU A 235 -4.48 1.06 20.75
C LEU A 235 -3.73 1.57 21.97
N LYS A 236 -3.92 2.85 22.32
CA LYS A 236 -3.29 3.46 23.49
C LYS A 236 -3.75 2.81 24.78
N GLU A 237 -5.05 2.59 24.95
CA GLU A 237 -5.62 1.89 26.12
C GLU A 237 -5.11 0.44 26.25
N ALA A 238 -4.88 -0.23 25.10
CA ALA A 238 -4.30 -1.57 25.06
C ALA A 238 -2.78 -1.59 25.34
N GLY A 239 -2.13 -0.43 25.47
CA GLY A 239 -0.68 -0.33 25.69
C GLY A 239 0.17 -0.54 24.44
N ALA A 240 -0.42 -0.47 23.23
CA ALA A 240 0.32 -0.57 21.99
C ALA A 240 1.12 0.71 21.69
N SER A 241 2.24 0.57 20.97
CA SER A 241 3.02 1.72 20.50
C SER A 241 2.26 2.46 19.39
N ILE A 242 1.88 3.71 19.67
CA ILE A 242 1.09 4.52 18.73
C ILE A 242 1.62 5.95 18.64
N ARG A 243 1.61 6.49 17.42
CA ARG A 243 1.77 7.93 17.14
C ARG A 243 0.62 8.39 16.25
N VAL A 244 0.07 9.57 16.55
CA VAL A 244 -1.02 10.16 15.76
C VAL A 244 -0.63 11.57 15.32
N HIS A 245 -0.99 11.91 14.07
CA HIS A 245 -0.92 13.26 13.52
C HIS A 245 -2.27 13.63 12.93
N PHE A 246 -3.02 14.43 13.65
CA PHE A 246 -4.35 14.89 13.27
C PHE A 246 -4.27 16.36 12.83
N PHE A 247 -4.52 16.58 11.55
CA PHE A 247 -4.54 17.90 10.94
C PHE A 247 -5.96 18.49 11.00
N GLU A 248 -6.08 19.79 11.21
CA GLU A 248 -7.39 20.45 11.26
C GLU A 248 -8.13 20.39 9.92
N LYS A 249 -7.40 20.50 8.81
CA LYS A 249 -7.92 20.54 7.45
C LYS A 249 -7.12 19.59 6.54
N GLY A 250 -7.81 19.00 5.57
CA GLY A 250 -7.17 18.13 4.59
C GLY A 250 -8.13 17.19 3.87
N GLY A 251 -9.28 16.93 4.46
CA GLY A 251 -10.32 16.07 3.91
C GLY A 251 -9.89 14.62 3.74
N HIS A 252 -10.70 13.86 3.03
CA HIS A 252 -10.44 12.47 2.70
C HIS A 252 -9.64 12.33 1.39
N GLY A 253 -8.75 11.35 1.32
CA GLY A 253 -8.15 10.96 0.04
C GLY A 253 -6.90 11.74 -0.36
N PHE A 254 -6.14 12.27 0.58
CA PHE A 254 -4.86 12.90 0.29
C PHE A 254 -3.78 11.89 -0.14
N SER A 255 -2.75 12.39 -0.80
CA SER A 255 -1.50 11.70 -1.11
C SER A 255 -0.36 12.66 -0.78
N LEU A 256 0.79 12.56 -1.42
CA LEU A 256 1.81 13.61 -1.33
C LEU A 256 1.21 14.94 -1.81
N ARG A 257 1.48 16.03 -1.05
CA ARG A 257 0.90 17.36 -1.31
C ARG A 257 2.00 18.42 -1.48
N PRO A 258 1.75 19.46 -2.29
CA PRO A 258 2.69 20.59 -2.40
C PRO A 258 2.96 21.28 -1.05
N LYS A 259 4.11 21.88 -0.87
CA LYS A 259 4.57 22.52 0.39
C LYS A 259 3.57 23.50 1.05
N LYS A 260 2.70 24.13 0.29
CA LYS A 260 1.68 25.06 0.82
C LYS A 260 0.41 24.39 1.35
N HIS A 261 0.25 23.09 1.16
CA HIS A 261 -0.93 22.36 1.65
C HIS A 261 -0.75 22.00 3.14
N PRO A 262 -1.80 22.08 4.00
CA PRO A 262 -1.70 21.72 5.43
C PRO A 262 -1.09 20.35 5.67
N LEU A 263 -1.42 19.37 4.82
CA LEU A 263 -0.91 18.00 4.90
C LEU A 263 0.48 17.79 4.25
N SER A 264 1.18 18.85 3.83
CA SER A 264 2.48 18.69 3.15
C SER A 264 3.59 18.14 4.05
N THR A 265 3.42 18.24 5.36
CA THR A 265 4.41 17.80 6.36
C THR A 265 4.26 16.35 6.80
N TRP A 266 3.18 15.65 6.42
CA TRP A 266 2.98 14.26 6.89
C TRP A 266 4.10 13.31 6.44
N PRO A 267 4.73 13.47 5.24
CA PRO A 267 5.83 12.60 4.85
C PRO A 267 7.06 12.77 5.75
N ASP A 268 7.39 14.00 6.15
CA ASP A 268 8.52 14.28 7.05
C ASP A 268 8.25 13.71 8.45
N LEU A 269 7.02 13.85 8.96
CA LEU A 269 6.59 13.26 10.23
C LEU A 269 6.65 11.72 10.22
N TYR A 270 6.37 11.11 9.07
CA TYR A 270 6.50 9.67 8.89
C TYR A 270 7.96 9.23 8.89
N LEU A 271 8.86 9.92 8.16
CA LEU A 271 10.29 9.60 8.15
C LEU A 271 10.91 9.77 9.55
N GLN A 272 10.55 10.84 10.26
CA GLN A 272 11.00 11.03 11.64
C GLN A 272 10.52 9.88 12.54
N TRP A 273 9.28 9.43 12.39
CA TRP A 273 8.76 8.30 13.15
C TRP A 273 9.50 6.99 12.83
N LEU A 274 9.85 6.74 11.58
CA LEU A 274 10.66 5.57 11.19
C LEU A 274 12.09 5.64 11.75
N SER A 275 12.69 6.84 11.78
CA SER A 275 14.00 7.07 12.37
C SER A 275 13.97 6.85 13.90
N ASP A 276 12.97 7.39 14.61
CA ASP A 276 12.78 7.18 16.04
C ASP A 276 12.65 5.68 16.43
N MET A 277 12.20 4.85 15.50
CA MET A 277 12.08 3.38 15.66
C MET A 277 13.28 2.61 15.08
N GLU A 278 14.32 3.28 14.63
CA GLU A 278 15.52 2.67 14.01
C GLU A 278 15.19 1.80 12.76
N ILE A 279 14.05 2.04 12.12
CA ILE A 279 13.66 1.38 10.87
C ILE A 279 14.50 1.90 9.70
N ILE A 280 14.78 3.21 9.69
CA ILE A 280 15.70 3.87 8.77
C ILE A 280 16.84 4.52 9.56
N GLU A 281 18.02 4.66 8.93
CA GLU A 281 19.09 5.50 9.48
C GLU A 281 18.64 6.97 9.40
N GLU A 282 19.03 7.80 10.38
CA GLU A 282 18.82 9.24 10.29
C GLU A 282 19.41 9.76 8.97
N ALA A 283 18.63 10.54 8.23
CA ALA A 283 19.15 11.17 7.04
C ALA A 283 20.29 12.11 7.47
N GLU A 284 21.51 11.84 7.01
CA GLU A 284 22.61 12.81 7.12
C GLU A 284 22.09 14.16 6.62
N PRO A 285 22.31 15.29 7.31
CA PRO A 285 21.71 16.59 6.98
C PRO A 285 22.19 17.20 5.65
N GLU A 286 22.93 16.48 4.84
CA GLU A 286 23.44 16.96 3.55
C GLU A 286 22.79 16.25 2.36
N ASN A 287 22.10 17.05 1.54
CA ASN A 287 21.59 16.82 0.18
C ASN A 287 20.11 16.44 -0.01
N VAL A 288 19.21 17.06 0.71
CA VAL A 288 17.88 17.25 0.13
C VAL A 288 17.92 18.46 -0.82
N THR A 289 18.60 18.30 -1.95
CA THR A 289 18.45 19.25 -3.04
C THR A 289 17.03 19.17 -3.58
N ASP A 290 16.38 20.31 -3.70
CA ASP A 290 15.06 20.58 -4.29
C ASP A 290 14.82 19.87 -5.65
N LYS A 291 14.65 18.55 -5.66
CA LYS A 291 14.27 17.80 -6.87
C LYS A 291 12.75 17.73 -7.00
N LYS A 292 12.21 18.75 -7.60
CA LYS A 292 11.08 18.79 -8.55
C LYS A 292 9.97 17.72 -8.43
N TYR A 293 9.16 17.78 -7.41
CA TYR A 293 7.80 17.19 -7.46
C TYR A 293 6.73 18.24 -7.84
N THR A 294 7.07 19.22 -8.67
CA THR A 294 6.21 20.35 -9.03
C THR A 294 5.72 20.36 -10.48
N LYS A 295 5.40 19.21 -11.08
CA LYS A 295 4.62 19.26 -12.33
C LYS A 295 3.42 18.31 -12.25
N PRO A 296 2.18 18.82 -12.29
CA PRO A 296 1.06 18.01 -12.72
C PRO A 296 1.28 17.68 -14.20
N LEU A 297 1.20 16.41 -14.56
CA LEU A 297 1.13 15.96 -15.95
C LEU A 297 -0.17 16.50 -16.55
N ASN A 298 -0.05 17.57 -17.33
CA ASN A 298 -1.13 18.10 -18.15
C ASN A 298 -0.95 17.49 -19.54
N PRO A 299 -1.75 16.53 -19.99
CA PRO A 299 -1.73 16.10 -21.37
C PRO A 299 -2.47 17.16 -22.21
N LYS A 300 -1.73 18.03 -22.89
CA LYS A 300 -2.31 18.73 -24.04
C LYS A 300 -2.54 17.71 -25.14
N ILE A 301 -3.80 17.40 -25.36
CA ILE A 301 -4.26 16.76 -26.58
C ILE A 301 -4.20 17.85 -27.65
N SER A 302 -3.23 17.77 -28.55
CA SER A 302 -3.25 18.53 -29.82
C SER A 302 -4.25 17.85 -30.78
N GLN A 303 -5.08 18.67 -31.36
CA GLN A 303 -6.08 18.34 -32.38
C GLN A 303 -5.49 17.63 -33.60
#